data_3c001366f252792182aad6c263b2eba9
#
_entry.id   3c001366f252792182aad6c263b2eba9
#
_cell.length_a   1.000
_cell.length_b   1.000
_cell.length_c   1.000
_cell.angle_alpha   90.00
_cell.angle_beta   90.00
_cell.angle_gamma   90.00
#
_symmetry.space_group_name_H-M   'P 1'
#
loop_
_entity.id
_entity.type
_entity.pdbx_description
1 polymer ?
#
loop_
_entity_poly.entity_id
_entity_poly.type
_entity_poly.pdbx_seq_one_letter_code
_entity_poly.pdbx_strand_id
1 'polypeptide(L)'
;MKENMQKPTIIGVSTRPSEHLKRVWENPVVWWPLSCVLFLTVIVTYLSELVNEGMWADLSLPVSVVYVVTLIGLLLGLVVNAAIYKFIVFLAKGDASFQQLFSAVLFITPVTIVGTIISHLSIILFHVPKNITITSLNALIQTSGPWHAVLANIDLFVIWNLVLTGFLLMKVGHISPRIAWTIIGVFYLLSIIFQYVGTAITISVSWGGRMSL
;
A
#
# COMPACT_ATOMS: atom_id res chain seq x y z
N MET A 1 35.76 -0.64 -17.78
CA MET A 1 35.42 -1.45 -16.59
C MET A 1 33.89 -1.40 -16.47
N LYS A 2 33.16 -2.48 -16.77
CA LYS A 2 31.73 -2.57 -16.41
C LYS A 2 31.72 -2.80 -14.90
N GLU A 3 31.48 -1.73 -14.15
CA GLU A 3 31.17 -1.82 -12.73
C GLU A 3 30.04 -2.84 -12.57
N ASN A 4 30.25 -3.81 -11.70
CA ASN A 4 29.31 -4.90 -11.45
C ASN A 4 28.01 -4.26 -10.87
N MET A 5 27.13 -3.79 -11.75
CA MET A 5 25.89 -3.13 -11.35
C MET A 5 25.04 -4.12 -10.57
N GLN A 6 25.15 -4.06 -9.26
CA GLN A 6 24.37 -4.91 -8.37
C GLN A 6 22.88 -4.64 -8.62
N LYS A 7 22.13 -5.71 -8.92
CA LYS A 7 20.70 -5.62 -9.18
C LYS A 7 19.95 -5.07 -7.95
N PRO A 8 18.88 -4.28 -8.15
CA PRO A 8 18.03 -3.85 -7.04
C PRO A 8 17.39 -5.08 -6.36
N THR A 9 17.20 -5.02 -5.05
CA THR A 9 16.53 -6.06 -4.26
C THR A 9 15.42 -5.45 -3.41
N ILE A 10 14.35 -6.21 -3.14
CA ILE A 10 13.21 -5.76 -2.31
C ILE A 10 13.69 -5.40 -0.90
N ILE A 11 14.50 -6.27 -0.28
CA ILE A 11 15.07 -6.01 1.05
C ILE A 11 15.96 -4.77 1.01
N GLY A 12 16.76 -4.60 -0.06
CA GLY A 12 17.61 -3.44 -0.23
C GLY A 12 16.81 -2.14 -0.37
N VAL A 13 15.70 -2.14 -1.10
CA VAL A 13 14.80 -0.97 -1.17
C VAL A 13 14.20 -0.65 0.19
N SER A 14 13.87 -1.65 0.99
CA SER A 14 13.32 -1.44 2.33
C SER A 14 14.37 -0.96 3.35
N THR A 15 15.64 -1.32 3.21
CA THR A 15 16.71 -0.99 4.20
C THR A 15 17.59 0.17 3.78
N ARG A 16 17.86 0.31 2.46
CA ARG A 16 18.68 1.36 1.86
C ARG A 16 18.00 1.96 0.62
N PRO A 17 16.83 2.65 0.81
CA PRO A 17 15.96 3.05 -0.30
C PRO A 17 16.67 3.95 -1.31
N SER A 18 17.46 4.90 -0.85
CA SER A 18 18.16 5.84 -1.72
C SER A 18 19.07 5.16 -2.75
N GLU A 19 19.78 4.12 -2.32
CA GLU A 19 20.76 3.41 -3.15
C GLU A 19 20.08 2.45 -4.13
N HIS A 20 19.16 1.64 -3.61
CA HIS A 20 18.47 0.63 -4.42
C HIS A 20 17.46 1.25 -5.40
N LEU A 21 16.77 2.34 -5.06
CA LEU A 21 15.89 3.04 -6.00
C LEU A 21 16.69 3.75 -7.12
N LYS A 22 17.90 4.22 -6.84
CA LYS A 22 18.80 4.67 -7.90
C LYS A 22 19.13 3.54 -8.88
N ARG A 23 19.43 2.33 -8.37
CA ARG A 23 19.65 1.14 -9.21
C ARG A 23 18.41 0.75 -10.03
N VAL A 24 17.20 0.91 -9.47
CA VAL A 24 15.94 0.71 -10.20
C VAL A 24 15.81 1.71 -11.35
N TRP A 25 16.21 2.96 -11.15
CA TRP A 25 16.22 3.96 -12.21
C TRP A 25 17.20 3.60 -13.33
N GLU A 26 18.42 3.16 -12.97
CA GLU A 26 19.47 2.78 -13.93
C GLU A 26 19.15 1.47 -14.69
N ASN A 27 18.50 0.51 -14.01
CA ASN A 27 18.16 -0.79 -14.56
C ASN A 27 16.77 -1.26 -14.05
N PRO A 28 15.67 -0.79 -14.69
CA PRO A 28 14.32 -1.14 -14.27
C PRO A 28 14.02 -2.61 -14.54
N VAL A 29 13.77 -3.37 -13.48
CA VAL A 29 13.42 -4.79 -13.53
C VAL A 29 11.97 -4.95 -13.12
N VAL A 30 11.19 -5.68 -13.93
CA VAL A 30 9.75 -5.83 -13.73
C VAL A 30 9.38 -7.26 -13.31
N TRP A 31 9.85 -8.27 -14.01
CA TRP A 31 9.31 -9.62 -13.92
C TRP A 31 9.46 -10.28 -12.55
N TRP A 32 10.67 -10.27 -11.98
CA TRP A 32 10.89 -10.94 -10.71
C TRP A 32 10.21 -10.22 -9.51
N PRO A 33 10.25 -8.86 -9.38
CA PRO A 33 9.51 -8.21 -8.30
C PRO A 33 7.99 -8.35 -8.49
N LEU A 34 7.49 -8.36 -9.73
CA LEU A 34 6.09 -8.64 -10.01
C LEU A 34 5.69 -10.05 -9.53
N SER A 35 6.48 -11.07 -9.85
CA SER A 35 6.22 -12.43 -9.39
C SER A 35 6.19 -12.51 -7.85
N CYS A 36 7.10 -11.81 -7.17
CA CYS A 36 7.12 -11.73 -5.72
C CYS A 36 5.86 -11.05 -5.16
N VAL A 37 5.44 -9.92 -5.74
CA VAL A 37 4.21 -9.21 -5.34
C VAL A 37 2.98 -10.09 -5.55
N LEU A 38 2.85 -10.77 -6.69
CA LEU A 38 1.74 -11.69 -6.97
C LEU A 38 1.70 -12.83 -5.95
N PHE A 39 2.85 -13.45 -5.67
CA PHE A 39 2.94 -14.54 -4.69
C PHE A 39 2.53 -14.08 -3.28
N LEU A 40 3.05 -12.94 -2.82
CA LEU A 40 2.68 -12.38 -1.53
C LEU A 40 1.18 -12.02 -1.47
N THR A 41 0.61 -11.55 -2.57
CA THR A 41 -0.83 -11.23 -2.64
C THR A 41 -1.68 -12.49 -2.52
N VAL A 42 -1.28 -13.60 -3.12
CA VAL A 42 -1.96 -14.89 -2.93
C VAL A 42 -1.97 -15.29 -1.46
N ILE A 43 -0.85 -15.13 -0.75
CA ILE A 43 -0.77 -15.40 0.71
C ILE A 43 -1.74 -14.49 1.47
N VAL A 44 -1.73 -13.18 1.18
CA VAL A 44 -2.65 -12.23 1.84
C VAL A 44 -4.11 -12.60 1.58
N THR A 45 -4.47 -12.96 0.35
CA THR A 45 -5.84 -13.35 0.01
C THR A 45 -6.27 -14.59 0.81
N TYR A 46 -5.39 -15.58 0.93
CA TYR A 46 -5.63 -16.76 1.75
C TYR A 46 -5.83 -16.42 3.24
N LEU A 47 -4.93 -15.62 3.81
CA LEU A 47 -5.05 -15.18 5.21
C LEU A 47 -6.31 -14.34 5.43
N SER A 48 -6.66 -13.49 4.48
CA SER A 48 -7.88 -12.66 4.53
C SER A 48 -9.14 -13.52 4.55
N GLU A 49 -9.16 -14.62 3.82
CA GLU A 49 -10.27 -15.59 3.83
C GLU A 49 -10.39 -16.28 5.19
N LEU A 50 -9.27 -16.70 5.79
CA LEU A 50 -9.26 -17.28 7.13
C LEU A 50 -9.76 -16.29 8.20
N VAL A 51 -9.40 -15.02 8.09
CA VAL A 51 -9.83 -13.97 9.04
C VAL A 51 -11.30 -13.65 8.90
N ASN A 52 -11.83 -13.60 7.67
CA ASN A 52 -13.19 -13.09 7.42
C ASN A 52 -14.26 -14.19 7.30
N GLU A 53 -13.91 -15.45 7.59
CA GLU A 53 -14.80 -16.62 7.66
C GLU A 53 -16.03 -16.51 6.74
N GLY A 54 -15.79 -16.62 5.44
CA GLY A 54 -16.91 -16.68 4.48
C GLY A 54 -17.46 -15.33 4.02
N MET A 55 -16.75 -14.22 4.18
CA MET A 55 -17.19 -12.93 3.60
C MET A 55 -17.55 -13.06 2.09
N TRP A 56 -16.89 -13.98 1.39
CA TRP A 56 -17.16 -14.27 -0.02
C TRP A 56 -18.27 -15.32 -0.22
N ALA A 57 -18.59 -16.11 0.84
CA ALA A 57 -19.67 -17.09 0.79
C ALA A 57 -21.04 -16.40 0.63
N ASP A 58 -21.23 -15.23 1.21
CA ASP A 58 -22.44 -14.42 1.05
C ASP A 58 -22.67 -13.98 -0.40
N LEU A 59 -21.60 -13.85 -1.19
CA LEU A 59 -21.65 -13.53 -2.61
C LEU A 59 -21.82 -14.75 -3.51
N SER A 60 -21.86 -15.98 -2.94
CA SER A 60 -21.94 -17.25 -3.68
C SER A 60 -20.87 -17.39 -4.79
N LEU A 61 -19.72 -16.72 -4.66
CA LEU A 61 -18.66 -16.76 -5.64
C LEU A 61 -17.70 -17.94 -5.36
N PRO A 62 -17.30 -18.69 -6.39
CA PRO A 62 -16.21 -19.68 -6.24
C PRO A 62 -14.93 -19.01 -5.74
N VAL A 63 -14.22 -19.64 -4.82
CA VAL A 63 -12.94 -19.12 -4.26
C VAL A 63 -11.94 -18.77 -5.35
N SER A 64 -11.87 -19.56 -6.43
CA SER A 64 -11.01 -19.28 -7.58
C SER A 64 -11.30 -17.92 -8.24
N VAL A 65 -12.57 -17.50 -8.29
CA VAL A 65 -12.97 -16.19 -8.84
C VAL A 65 -12.44 -15.08 -7.96
N VAL A 66 -12.47 -15.24 -6.63
CA VAL A 66 -11.94 -14.24 -5.68
C VAL A 66 -10.44 -14.02 -5.93
N TYR A 67 -9.64 -15.08 -6.06
CA TYR A 67 -8.21 -14.96 -6.36
C TYR A 67 -7.95 -14.25 -7.69
N VAL A 68 -8.67 -14.64 -8.75
CA VAL A 68 -8.53 -14.03 -10.07
C VAL A 68 -8.86 -12.54 -10.03
N VAL A 69 -9.98 -12.17 -9.42
CA VAL A 69 -10.41 -10.76 -9.29
C VAL A 69 -9.41 -9.96 -8.47
N THR A 70 -8.89 -10.51 -7.37
CA THR A 70 -7.88 -9.87 -6.54
C THR A 70 -6.57 -9.63 -7.31
N LEU A 71 -6.10 -10.62 -8.06
CA LEU A 71 -4.87 -10.46 -8.86
C LEU A 71 -5.04 -9.46 -10.00
N ILE A 72 -6.19 -9.47 -10.69
CA ILE A 72 -6.50 -8.46 -11.72
C ILE A 72 -6.57 -7.06 -11.09
N GLY A 73 -7.29 -6.92 -9.97
CA GLY A 73 -7.39 -5.66 -9.23
C GLY A 73 -6.03 -5.13 -8.78
N LEU A 74 -5.15 -6.02 -8.28
CA LEU A 74 -3.78 -5.67 -7.94
C LEU A 74 -3.02 -5.14 -9.16
N LEU A 75 -3.03 -5.86 -10.28
CA LEU A 75 -2.31 -5.46 -11.49
C LEU A 75 -2.79 -4.10 -11.99
N LEU A 76 -4.10 -3.88 -12.04
CA LEU A 76 -4.68 -2.59 -12.40
C LEU A 76 -4.26 -1.50 -11.40
N GLY A 77 -4.29 -1.79 -10.10
CA GLY A 77 -3.86 -0.86 -9.05
C GLY A 77 -2.38 -0.47 -9.18
N LEU A 78 -1.49 -1.43 -9.48
CA LEU A 78 -0.07 -1.16 -9.70
C LEU A 78 0.16 -0.25 -10.93
N VAL A 79 -0.57 -0.51 -12.03
CA VAL A 79 -0.50 0.31 -13.25
C VAL A 79 -1.02 1.73 -12.99
N VAL A 80 -2.18 1.85 -12.34
CA VAL A 80 -2.76 3.16 -11.98
C VAL A 80 -1.82 3.93 -11.05
N ASN A 81 -1.23 3.27 -10.04
CA ASN A 81 -0.29 3.89 -9.12
C ASN A 81 0.95 4.44 -9.86
N ALA A 82 1.54 3.62 -10.75
CA ALA A 82 2.66 4.08 -11.59
C ALA A 82 2.26 5.23 -12.52
N ALA A 83 1.03 5.22 -13.07
CA ALA A 83 0.51 6.30 -13.90
C ALA A 83 0.33 7.61 -13.11
N ILE A 84 -0.16 7.52 -11.86
CA ILE A 84 -0.26 8.67 -10.94
C ILE A 84 1.14 9.25 -10.68
N TYR A 85 2.13 8.40 -10.37
CA TYR A 85 3.50 8.89 -10.17
C TYR A 85 4.08 9.49 -11.46
N LYS A 86 3.80 8.91 -12.63
CA LYS A 86 4.22 9.51 -13.91
C LYS A 86 3.61 10.89 -14.12
N PHE A 87 2.35 11.06 -13.77
CA PHE A 87 1.67 12.36 -13.85
C PHE A 87 2.27 13.37 -12.86
N ILE A 88 2.54 12.96 -11.62
CA ILE A 88 3.20 13.79 -10.61
C ILE A 88 4.60 14.22 -11.08
N VAL A 89 5.39 13.28 -11.59
CA VAL A 89 6.74 13.54 -12.13
C VAL A 89 6.67 14.52 -13.30
N PHE A 90 5.70 14.37 -14.20
CA PHE A 90 5.48 15.28 -15.32
C PHE A 90 5.15 16.71 -14.82
N LEU A 91 4.23 16.87 -13.88
CA LEU A 91 3.86 18.18 -13.31
C LEU A 91 5.04 18.84 -12.58
N ALA A 92 5.86 18.06 -11.89
CA ALA A 92 7.03 18.53 -11.17
C ALA A 92 8.26 18.75 -12.08
N LYS A 93 8.12 18.59 -13.40
CA LYS A 93 9.20 18.67 -14.39
C LYS A 93 10.36 17.70 -14.11
N GLY A 94 10.05 16.54 -13.53
CA GLY A 94 11.00 15.46 -13.34
C GLY A 94 11.14 14.63 -14.62
N ASP A 95 12.13 13.73 -14.63
CA ASP A 95 12.42 12.86 -15.75
C ASP A 95 12.47 11.40 -15.30
N ALA A 96 11.40 10.67 -15.61
CA ALA A 96 11.34 9.22 -15.42
C ALA A 96 10.41 8.60 -16.46
N SER A 97 10.79 7.45 -16.99
CA SER A 97 9.92 6.65 -17.84
C SER A 97 8.83 5.95 -17.01
N PHE A 98 7.73 5.58 -17.68
CA PHE A 98 6.69 4.77 -17.01
C PHE A 98 7.25 3.43 -16.47
N GLN A 99 8.13 2.79 -17.24
CA GLN A 99 8.75 1.51 -16.86
C GLN A 99 9.60 1.65 -15.59
N GLN A 100 10.35 2.73 -15.43
CA GLN A 100 11.15 3.00 -14.23
C GLN A 100 10.24 3.20 -13.00
N LEU A 101 9.16 3.97 -13.14
CA LEU A 101 8.20 4.20 -12.07
C LEU A 101 7.43 2.94 -11.72
N PHE A 102 6.98 2.18 -12.72
CA PHE A 102 6.30 0.90 -12.50
C PHE A 102 7.20 -0.11 -11.80
N SER A 103 8.47 -0.23 -12.24
CA SER A 103 9.47 -1.05 -11.55
C SER A 103 9.64 -0.60 -10.09
N ALA A 104 9.77 0.70 -9.81
CA ALA A 104 9.92 1.22 -8.46
C ALA A 104 8.68 0.92 -7.58
N VAL A 105 7.47 1.06 -8.12
CA VAL A 105 6.23 0.66 -7.45
C VAL A 105 6.26 -0.80 -7.04
N LEU A 106 6.70 -1.70 -7.93
CA LEU A 106 6.82 -3.13 -7.64
C LEU A 106 7.80 -3.43 -6.49
N PHE A 107 8.86 -2.63 -6.35
CA PHE A 107 9.83 -2.81 -5.26
C PHE A 107 9.35 -2.26 -3.91
N ILE A 108 8.50 -1.24 -3.88
CA ILE A 108 7.98 -0.67 -2.62
C ILE A 108 6.70 -1.38 -2.13
N THR A 109 5.88 -1.93 -3.04
CA THR A 109 4.61 -2.60 -2.71
C THR A 109 4.74 -3.73 -1.68
N PRO A 110 5.78 -4.59 -1.68
CA PRO A 110 5.93 -5.65 -0.69
C PRO A 110 5.90 -5.18 0.77
N VAL A 111 6.29 -3.93 1.04
CA VAL A 111 6.28 -3.37 2.41
C VAL A 111 4.86 -3.33 2.98
N THR A 112 3.90 -2.83 2.21
CA THR A 112 2.50 -2.79 2.64
C THR A 112 1.89 -4.19 2.72
N ILE A 113 2.24 -5.07 1.79
CA ILE A 113 1.77 -6.46 1.81
C ILE A 113 2.26 -7.19 3.08
N VAL A 114 3.52 -6.99 3.47
CA VAL A 114 4.08 -7.55 4.72
C VAL A 114 3.32 -7.00 5.94
N GLY A 115 3.02 -5.71 5.98
CA GLY A 115 2.19 -5.13 7.03
C GLY A 115 0.81 -5.80 7.13
N THR A 116 0.17 -6.05 6.00
CA THR A 116 -1.11 -6.75 5.93
C THR A 116 -0.99 -8.20 6.42
N ILE A 117 0.06 -8.93 6.02
CA ILE A 117 0.33 -10.29 6.50
C ILE A 117 0.46 -10.30 8.03
N ILE A 118 1.27 -9.40 8.60
CA ILE A 118 1.45 -9.28 10.06
C ILE A 118 0.12 -9.01 10.75
N SER A 119 -0.70 -8.12 10.20
CA SER A 119 -2.02 -7.81 10.74
C SER A 119 -2.95 -9.03 10.74
N HIS A 120 -3.05 -9.77 9.64
CA HIS A 120 -3.86 -10.99 9.57
C HIS A 120 -3.35 -12.09 10.51
N LEU A 121 -2.03 -12.31 10.56
CA LEU A 121 -1.43 -13.27 11.47
C LEU A 121 -1.70 -12.92 12.94
N SER A 122 -1.72 -11.62 13.28
CA SER A 122 -2.06 -11.20 14.64
C SER A 122 -3.50 -11.54 15.04
N ILE A 123 -4.43 -11.43 14.11
CA ILE A 123 -5.82 -11.82 14.32
C ILE A 123 -5.93 -13.34 14.51
N ILE A 124 -5.24 -14.12 13.67
CA ILE A 124 -5.32 -15.59 13.69
C ILE A 124 -4.63 -16.17 14.94
N LEU A 125 -3.42 -15.71 15.27
CA LEU A 125 -2.58 -16.31 16.28
C LEU A 125 -2.85 -15.74 17.69
N PHE A 126 -3.15 -14.44 17.79
CA PHE A 126 -3.31 -13.75 19.06
C PHE A 126 -4.75 -13.28 19.32
N HIS A 127 -5.69 -13.64 18.42
CA HIS A 127 -7.12 -13.27 18.53
C HIS A 127 -7.33 -11.75 18.69
N VAL A 128 -6.47 -10.95 18.06
CA VAL A 128 -6.63 -9.48 18.04
C VAL A 128 -7.95 -9.15 17.35
N PRO A 129 -8.76 -8.23 17.88
CA PRO A 129 -9.99 -7.79 17.21
C PRO A 129 -9.75 -7.32 15.77
N LYS A 130 -10.61 -7.72 14.83
CA LYS A 130 -10.46 -7.44 13.38
C LYS A 130 -10.35 -5.95 13.03
N ASN A 131 -10.89 -5.09 13.88
CA ASN A 131 -10.84 -3.64 13.72
C ASN A 131 -9.55 -3.01 14.25
N ILE A 132 -8.64 -3.79 14.85
CA ILE A 132 -7.37 -3.30 15.39
C ILE A 132 -6.21 -3.77 14.53
N THR A 133 -5.39 -2.83 14.07
CA THR A 133 -4.12 -3.10 13.39
C THR A 133 -2.98 -2.96 14.39
N ILE A 134 -2.31 -4.06 14.74
CA ILE A 134 -1.32 -4.07 15.83
C ILE A 134 -0.13 -3.12 15.61
N THR A 135 0.15 -2.75 14.39
CA THR A 135 1.25 -1.87 13.99
C THR A 135 0.85 -0.41 13.88
N SER A 136 -0.40 -0.08 14.22
CA SER A 136 -0.94 1.27 14.12
C SER A 136 -1.30 1.86 15.49
N LEU A 137 -1.54 3.17 15.53
CA LEU A 137 -1.90 3.87 16.76
C LEU A 137 -3.25 3.42 17.35
N ASN A 138 -4.15 2.84 16.57
CA ASN A 138 -5.42 2.34 17.10
C ASN A 138 -5.26 1.12 18.03
N ALA A 139 -4.12 0.45 17.98
CA ALA A 139 -3.79 -0.61 18.95
C ALA A 139 -3.44 -0.06 20.34
N LEU A 140 -2.91 1.14 20.39
CA LEU A 140 -2.48 1.80 21.63
C LEU A 140 -3.54 2.71 22.21
N ILE A 141 -4.32 3.37 21.35
CA ILE A 141 -5.31 4.38 21.73
C ILE A 141 -6.69 3.87 21.33
N GLN A 142 -7.44 3.39 22.31
CA GLN A 142 -8.80 2.92 22.08
C GLN A 142 -9.74 4.11 21.89
N THR A 143 -10.22 4.29 20.66
CA THR A 143 -11.20 5.30 20.29
C THR A 143 -12.35 4.65 19.53
N SER A 144 -13.46 5.38 19.39
CA SER A 144 -14.61 4.96 18.60
C SER A 144 -14.89 5.94 17.45
N GLY A 145 -15.70 5.51 16.50
CA GLY A 145 -16.12 6.35 15.40
C GLY A 145 -15.01 6.70 14.41
N PRO A 146 -15.08 7.88 13.76
CA PRO A 146 -14.15 8.26 12.70
C PRO A 146 -12.67 8.34 13.16
N TRP A 147 -12.41 8.69 14.42
CA TRP A 147 -11.05 8.74 14.97
C TRP A 147 -10.37 7.38 15.00
N HIS A 148 -11.12 6.30 15.20
CA HIS A 148 -10.57 4.95 15.15
C HIS A 148 -9.94 4.65 13.78
N ALA A 149 -10.63 5.02 12.69
CA ALA A 149 -10.11 4.85 11.34
C ALA A 149 -8.88 5.73 11.05
N VAL A 150 -8.85 6.97 11.57
CA VAL A 150 -7.68 7.85 11.47
C VAL A 150 -6.47 7.24 12.17
N LEU A 151 -6.63 6.74 13.41
CA LEU A 151 -5.53 6.13 14.15
C LEU A 151 -5.06 4.82 13.50
N ALA A 152 -5.94 4.06 12.86
CA ALA A 152 -5.59 2.88 12.06
C ALA A 152 -4.69 3.24 10.86
N ASN A 153 -4.85 4.42 10.27
CA ASN A 153 -4.04 4.88 9.16
C ASN A 153 -2.63 5.37 9.59
N ILE A 154 -2.44 5.69 10.86
CA ILE A 154 -1.11 6.00 11.42
C ILE A 154 -0.45 4.67 11.80
N ASP A 155 -0.03 3.94 10.77
CA ASP A 155 0.55 2.60 10.84
C ASP A 155 2.02 2.62 10.42
N LEU A 156 2.84 1.77 11.04
CA LEU A 156 4.27 1.69 10.78
C LEU A 156 4.57 1.41 9.29
N PHE A 157 3.85 0.47 8.69
CA PHE A 157 4.08 0.09 7.28
C PHE A 157 3.54 1.13 6.31
N VAL A 158 2.45 1.82 6.66
CA VAL A 158 1.93 2.96 5.89
C VAL A 158 2.94 4.09 5.89
N ILE A 159 3.45 4.48 7.06
CA ILE A 159 4.47 5.53 7.19
C ILE A 159 5.73 5.15 6.42
N TRP A 160 6.19 3.90 6.56
CA TRP A 160 7.38 3.45 5.83
C TRP A 160 7.18 3.45 4.33
N ASN A 161 6.00 3.04 3.84
CA ASN A 161 5.66 3.13 2.41
C ASN A 161 5.66 4.58 1.92
N LEU A 162 5.18 5.55 2.71
CA LEU A 162 5.27 6.97 2.38
C LEU A 162 6.72 7.44 2.26
N VAL A 163 7.60 7.00 3.18
CA VAL A 163 9.03 7.30 3.11
C VAL A 163 9.64 6.73 1.83
N LEU A 164 9.35 5.47 1.51
CA LEU A 164 9.82 4.84 0.27
C LEU A 164 9.31 5.55 -0.99
N THR A 165 8.05 6.00 -0.98
CA THR A 165 7.47 6.80 -2.05
C THR A 165 8.20 8.14 -2.19
N GLY A 166 8.61 8.77 -1.09
CA GLY A 166 9.45 9.96 -1.12
C GLY A 166 10.77 9.73 -1.83
N PHE A 167 11.44 8.64 -1.47
CA PHE A 167 12.68 8.26 -2.15
C PHE A 167 12.45 7.89 -3.61
N LEU A 168 11.33 7.24 -3.97
CA LEU A 168 10.94 6.96 -5.35
C LEU A 168 10.85 8.27 -6.15
N LEU A 169 10.09 9.24 -5.66
CA LEU A 169 9.93 10.53 -6.34
C LEU A 169 11.26 11.28 -6.49
N MET A 170 12.13 11.22 -5.48
CA MET A 170 13.43 11.90 -5.53
C MET A 170 14.46 11.16 -6.41
N LYS A 171 14.55 9.82 -6.31
CA LYS A 171 15.64 9.05 -6.93
C LYS A 171 15.29 8.49 -8.29
N VAL A 172 14.02 8.17 -8.52
CA VAL A 172 13.52 7.69 -9.81
C VAL A 172 12.85 8.82 -10.58
N GLY A 173 12.02 9.62 -9.91
CA GLY A 173 11.31 10.75 -10.52
C GLY A 173 12.16 12.00 -10.77
N HIS A 174 13.37 12.08 -10.19
CA HIS A 174 14.25 13.25 -10.21
C HIS A 174 13.58 14.55 -9.75
N ILE A 175 12.65 14.42 -8.80
CA ILE A 175 11.96 15.55 -8.18
C ILE A 175 12.80 16.09 -7.01
N SER A 176 12.82 17.42 -6.84
CA SER A 176 13.53 18.00 -5.71
C SER A 176 12.97 17.51 -4.36
N PRO A 177 13.81 17.32 -3.33
CA PRO A 177 13.37 16.78 -2.04
C PRO A 177 12.23 17.58 -1.41
N ARG A 178 12.25 18.90 -1.52
CA ARG A 178 11.20 19.78 -0.97
C ARG A 178 9.84 19.47 -1.61
N ILE A 179 9.80 19.39 -2.94
CA ILE A 179 8.56 19.11 -3.69
C ILE A 179 8.08 17.69 -3.38
N ALA A 180 8.96 16.70 -3.39
CA ALA A 180 8.62 15.30 -3.13
C ALA A 180 7.96 15.13 -1.75
N TRP A 181 8.57 15.67 -0.69
CA TRP A 181 8.01 15.58 0.66
C TRP A 181 6.72 16.40 0.83
N THR A 182 6.60 17.56 0.18
CA THR A 182 5.34 18.32 0.16
C THR A 182 4.21 17.53 -0.48
N ILE A 183 4.46 16.89 -1.63
CA ILE A 183 3.47 16.05 -2.31
C ILE A 183 3.01 14.92 -1.39
N ILE A 184 3.94 14.20 -0.78
CA ILE A 184 3.61 13.10 0.14
C ILE A 184 2.81 13.59 1.33
N GLY A 185 3.23 14.69 1.96
CA GLY A 185 2.51 15.27 3.09
C GLY A 185 1.08 15.64 2.73
N VAL A 186 0.86 16.26 1.57
CA VAL A 186 -0.47 16.63 1.08
C VAL A 186 -1.32 15.37 0.82
N PHE A 187 -0.77 14.36 0.12
CA PHE A 187 -1.51 13.12 -0.14
C PHE A 187 -1.86 12.38 1.15
N TYR A 188 -0.94 12.35 2.12
CA TYR A 188 -1.21 11.71 3.41
C TYR A 188 -2.28 12.44 4.21
N LEU A 189 -2.24 13.77 4.26
CA LEU A 189 -3.29 14.58 4.90
C LEU A 189 -4.66 14.37 4.23
N LEU A 190 -4.69 14.33 2.90
CA LEU A 190 -5.92 14.04 2.16
C LEU A 190 -6.43 12.63 2.49
N SER A 191 -5.55 11.62 2.58
CA SER A 191 -5.96 10.26 2.95
C SER A 191 -6.59 10.20 4.35
N ILE A 192 -6.03 10.92 5.32
CA ILE A 192 -6.60 11.04 6.67
C ILE A 192 -7.99 11.70 6.63
N ILE A 193 -8.14 12.79 5.88
CA ILE A 193 -9.43 13.48 5.72
C ILE A 193 -10.47 12.54 5.09
N PHE A 194 -10.12 11.83 4.01
CA PHE A 194 -11.01 10.87 3.36
C PHE A 194 -11.41 9.72 4.29
N GLN A 195 -10.49 9.19 5.09
CA GLN A 195 -10.76 8.17 6.09
C GLN A 195 -11.74 8.66 7.15
N TYR A 196 -11.51 9.87 7.68
CA TYR A 196 -12.41 10.47 8.67
C TYR A 196 -13.81 10.68 8.12
N VAL A 197 -13.91 11.35 6.96
CA VAL A 197 -15.20 11.69 6.32
C VAL A 197 -15.94 10.42 5.88
N GLY A 198 -15.23 9.49 5.24
CA GLY A 198 -15.84 8.22 4.81
C GLY A 198 -16.43 7.43 5.97
N THR A 199 -15.69 7.32 7.09
CA THR A 199 -16.21 6.63 8.28
C THR A 199 -17.38 7.39 8.92
N ALA A 200 -17.30 8.73 8.98
CA ALA A 200 -18.40 9.55 9.52
C ALA A 200 -19.69 9.39 8.72
N ILE A 201 -19.59 9.37 7.39
CA ILE A 201 -20.75 9.14 6.50
C ILE A 201 -21.33 7.73 6.73
N THR A 202 -20.48 6.69 6.77
CA THR A 202 -20.92 5.31 6.98
C THR A 202 -21.68 5.16 8.29
N ILE A 203 -21.20 5.78 9.36
CA ILE A 203 -21.86 5.77 10.67
C ILE A 203 -23.21 6.50 10.57
N SER A 204 -23.27 7.68 9.97
CA SER A 204 -24.52 8.46 9.87
C SER A 204 -25.59 7.74 9.08
N VAL A 205 -25.24 7.07 7.99
CA VAL A 205 -26.17 6.27 7.18
C VAL A 205 -26.69 5.06 7.97
N SER A 206 -25.82 4.38 8.72
CA SER A 206 -26.20 3.21 9.53
C SER A 206 -27.17 3.57 10.68
N TRP A 207 -27.10 4.78 11.21
CA TRP A 207 -28.03 5.29 12.23
C TRP A 207 -29.34 5.75 11.63
N GLY A 208 -29.34 6.43 10.48
CA GLY A 208 -30.53 6.87 9.77
C GLY A 208 -31.44 5.72 9.34
N GLY A 209 -30.87 4.61 8.87
CA GLY A 209 -31.60 3.40 8.49
C GLY A 209 -32.28 2.65 9.67
N ARG A 210 -31.81 2.86 10.91
CA ARG A 210 -32.41 2.25 12.11
C ARG A 210 -33.58 3.05 12.70
N MET A 211 -33.72 4.33 12.34
CA MET A 211 -34.83 5.18 12.80
C MET A 211 -36.03 5.16 11.85
N SER A 212 -35.96 4.47 10.72
CA SER A 212 -37.02 4.37 9.71
C SER A 212 -37.75 3.02 9.73
N LEU A 213 -37.51 2.17 10.73
CA LEU A 213 -38.21 0.93 11.03
C LEU A 213 -38.91 1.03 12.40
#